data_4d14a389b7b6ac7d157c865a85648ee6
#
_entry.id   4d14a389b7b6ac7d157c865a85648ee6
#
_cell.length_a   1.000
_cell.length_b   1.000
_cell.length_c   1.000
_cell.angle_alpha   90.00
_cell.angle_beta   90.00
_cell.angle_gamma   90.00
#
_symmetry.space_group_name_H-M   'P 1'
#
loop_
_entity.id
_entity.type
_entity.pdbx_description
1 polymer ?
#
loop_
_entity_poly.entity_id
_entity_poly.type
_entity_poly.pdbx_seq_one_letter_code
_entity_poly.pdbx_strand_id
1 'polypeptide(L)'
;MSYSIGVDYGTGSGRAFLVDTTNGKIIDKYIKPYTHGTIEKNLNGVKLPHSFSLQNGNDYMEVLEEGVPYLIESSGVNPEEIVGIGIDFTSSTVMFTDEHLEPIHNLPGFENNPHAYVKLWKHHGAQAEADQLFQTALDNKSRWLGYYGFNVSSEWMIPKIMEVMNKAPEVLEQTANIMEAGDWIVNKLTGQNVRSNCGLGFKSFWEENEGFHYDLFDKVDDQLSNVVREKVDAPIVKIGETVGQISEEMAEKLGLSTHTKVSPFIIDAHSSLLGIGSQQDKQMTMVIGTSTCHLMLNEQQHQVPGISGSVKGAIIPELYAYEAGQSAVGDLFEYIANQSPKAYVDEANERDISIFELLNEKVKDQMPGESGLIVLDWHNGNRSVLSAVSYTHLR
;
A
#
# COMPACT_ATOMS: atom_id res chain seq x y z
N MET A 1 29.45 8.11 -13.18
CA MET A 1 28.28 7.21 -13.27
C MET A 1 27.19 7.82 -12.43
N SER A 2 25.93 7.51 -12.66
CA SER A 2 24.86 7.99 -11.79
C SER A 2 24.05 6.81 -11.23
N TYR A 3 23.69 6.92 -9.98
CA TYR A 3 22.97 5.88 -9.25
C TYR A 3 21.68 6.44 -8.66
N SER A 4 20.73 5.58 -8.37
CA SER A 4 19.56 5.90 -7.58
C SER A 4 19.34 4.84 -6.51
N ILE A 5 18.68 5.22 -5.42
CA ILE A 5 18.23 4.30 -4.39
C ILE A 5 16.72 4.15 -4.52
N GLY A 6 16.25 2.90 -4.56
CA GLY A 6 14.84 2.56 -4.39
C GLY A 6 14.63 1.93 -3.03
N VAL A 7 13.57 2.35 -2.30
CA VAL A 7 13.21 1.74 -1.02
C VAL A 7 11.78 1.26 -1.08
N ASP A 8 11.62 -0.05 -0.96
CA ASP A 8 10.33 -0.77 -0.98
C ASP A 8 9.92 -1.13 0.45
N TYR A 9 8.76 -0.64 0.88
CA TYR A 9 8.15 -0.90 2.17
C TYR A 9 6.98 -1.88 2.04
N GLY A 10 7.29 -3.16 2.17
CA GLY A 10 6.28 -4.23 2.14
C GLY A 10 5.59 -4.46 3.49
N THR A 11 4.80 -5.54 3.57
CA THR A 11 4.03 -5.89 4.78
C THR A 11 4.88 -6.36 5.95
N GLY A 12 5.98 -7.09 5.70
CA GLY A 12 6.77 -7.71 6.77
C GLY A 12 8.22 -7.24 6.83
N SER A 13 8.66 -6.46 5.85
CA SER A 13 10.04 -5.99 5.73
C SER A 13 10.14 -4.82 4.77
N GLY A 14 11.17 -3.98 4.96
CA GLY A 14 11.58 -3.02 3.95
C GLY A 14 12.85 -3.47 3.23
N ARG A 15 13.07 -2.96 2.03
CA ARG A 15 14.21 -3.27 1.19
C ARG A 15 14.75 -2.00 0.56
N ALA A 16 16.07 -1.85 0.57
CA ALA A 16 16.74 -0.79 -0.15
C ALA A 16 17.61 -1.37 -1.26
N PHE A 17 17.60 -0.75 -2.43
CA PHE A 17 18.36 -1.16 -3.61
C PHE A 17 19.17 0.00 -4.14
N LEU A 18 20.44 -0.22 -4.46
CA LEU A 18 21.26 0.70 -5.20
C LEU A 18 21.27 0.29 -6.68
N VAL A 19 20.90 1.19 -7.57
CA VAL A 19 20.69 0.90 -8.98
C VAL A 19 21.54 1.86 -9.85
N ASP A 20 22.26 1.31 -10.80
CA ASP A 20 22.92 2.08 -11.87
C ASP A 20 21.86 2.59 -12.84
N THR A 21 21.67 3.92 -12.90
CA THR A 21 20.64 4.55 -13.72
C THR A 21 20.92 4.47 -15.23
N THR A 22 22.13 4.09 -15.63
CA THR A 22 22.49 3.99 -17.05
C THR A 22 22.01 2.70 -17.71
N ASN A 23 21.81 1.64 -16.92
CA ASN A 23 21.48 0.31 -17.44
C ASN A 23 20.44 -0.46 -16.60
N GLY A 24 19.97 0.12 -15.48
CA GLY A 24 19.00 -0.49 -14.58
C GLY A 24 19.54 -1.65 -13.73
N LYS A 25 20.87 -1.85 -13.69
CA LYS A 25 21.46 -2.93 -12.94
C LYS A 25 21.42 -2.64 -11.43
N ILE A 26 20.90 -3.58 -10.64
CA ILE A 26 21.02 -3.56 -9.20
C ILE A 26 22.49 -3.82 -8.82
N ILE A 27 23.11 -2.87 -8.15
CA ILE A 27 24.50 -2.96 -7.68
C ILE A 27 24.55 -3.72 -6.36
N ASP A 28 23.68 -3.35 -5.42
CA ASP A 28 23.56 -4.01 -4.13
C ASP A 28 22.14 -3.83 -3.56
N LYS A 29 21.82 -4.62 -2.52
CA LYS A 29 20.53 -4.58 -1.82
C LYS A 29 20.68 -4.81 -0.34
N TYR A 30 19.80 -4.21 0.44
CA TYR A 30 19.64 -4.44 1.88
C TYR A 30 18.20 -4.84 2.18
N ILE A 31 17.99 -5.80 3.06
CA ILE A 31 16.66 -6.27 3.47
C ILE A 31 16.56 -6.22 4.98
N LYS A 32 15.60 -5.48 5.48
CA LYS A 32 15.31 -5.34 6.92
C LYS A 32 13.93 -5.93 7.23
N PRO A 33 13.82 -7.08 7.90
CA PRO A 33 12.57 -7.47 8.55
C PRO A 33 12.19 -6.43 9.60
N TYR A 34 10.92 -6.07 9.68
CA TYR A 34 10.46 -5.11 10.68
C TYR A 34 10.62 -5.66 12.08
N THR A 35 11.18 -4.87 12.97
CA THR A 35 11.48 -5.25 14.36
C THR A 35 10.22 -5.68 15.10
N HIS A 36 9.10 -4.96 14.91
CA HIS A 36 7.81 -5.28 15.54
C HIS A 36 6.90 -6.12 14.64
N GLY A 37 7.23 -6.23 13.33
CA GLY A 37 6.42 -6.96 12.35
C GLY A 37 5.02 -6.41 12.21
N THR A 38 4.04 -7.29 11.94
CA THR A 38 2.62 -6.94 11.90
C THR A 38 1.97 -7.26 13.24
N ILE A 39 1.34 -6.27 13.86
CA ILE A 39 0.70 -6.36 15.18
C ILE A 39 -0.80 -6.66 14.97
N GLU A 40 -1.22 -7.93 15.20
CA GLU A 40 -2.57 -8.39 14.88
C GLU A 40 -3.31 -9.05 16.07
N LYS A 41 -2.57 -9.56 17.04
CA LYS A 41 -3.17 -10.34 18.15
C LYS A 41 -3.12 -9.64 19.49
N ASN A 42 -2.02 -8.96 19.72
CA ASN A 42 -1.72 -8.33 21.00
C ASN A 42 -0.83 -7.11 20.80
N LEU A 43 -1.16 -6.02 21.48
CA LEU A 43 -0.36 -4.81 21.57
C LEU A 43 -0.02 -4.59 23.05
N ASN A 44 1.23 -4.79 23.44
CA ASN A 44 1.71 -4.53 24.81
C ASN A 44 0.83 -5.16 25.92
N GLY A 45 0.31 -6.37 25.69
CA GLY A 45 -0.60 -7.04 26.61
C GLY A 45 -2.10 -6.80 26.36
N VAL A 46 -2.45 -5.86 25.48
CA VAL A 46 -3.85 -5.60 25.09
C VAL A 46 -4.22 -6.49 23.92
N LYS A 47 -5.26 -7.33 24.12
CA LYS A 47 -5.77 -8.19 23.04
C LYS A 47 -6.47 -7.34 21.97
N LEU A 48 -6.06 -7.52 20.72
CA LEU A 48 -6.64 -6.83 19.58
C LEU A 48 -7.83 -7.61 18.99
N PRO A 49 -8.83 -6.92 18.40
CA PRO A 49 -9.84 -7.53 17.55
C PRO A 49 -9.20 -8.20 16.33
N HIS A 50 -9.82 -9.26 15.80
CA HIS A 50 -9.31 -9.98 14.62
C HIS A 50 -9.26 -9.13 13.35
N SER A 51 -10.02 -8.03 13.31
CA SER A 51 -10.02 -7.08 12.19
C SER A 51 -8.86 -6.09 12.22
N PHE A 52 -8.06 -6.07 13.30
CA PHE A 52 -6.94 -5.14 13.43
C PHE A 52 -5.67 -5.72 12.82
N SER A 53 -5.00 -4.88 12.06
CA SER A 53 -3.67 -5.13 11.53
C SER A 53 -2.89 -3.82 11.57
N LEU A 54 -1.92 -3.75 12.48
CA LEU A 54 -1.20 -2.53 12.81
C LEU A 54 0.31 -2.72 12.55
N GLN A 55 1.01 -1.60 12.44
CA GLN A 55 2.48 -1.57 12.39
C GLN A 55 3.04 -0.46 13.28
N ASN A 56 4.32 -0.59 13.63
CA ASN A 56 5.07 0.44 14.33
C ASN A 56 5.80 1.31 13.32
N GLY A 57 5.52 2.62 13.31
CA GLY A 57 6.13 3.57 12.36
C GLY A 57 7.66 3.67 12.48
N ASN A 58 8.22 3.35 13.65
CA ASN A 58 9.67 3.40 13.85
C ASN A 58 10.41 2.37 12.99
N ASP A 59 9.80 1.21 12.71
CA ASP A 59 10.37 0.16 11.87
C ASP A 59 10.70 0.67 10.46
N TYR A 60 9.97 1.66 9.98
CA TYR A 60 10.19 2.21 8.65
C TYR A 60 11.44 3.08 8.58
N MET A 61 11.71 3.85 9.64
CA MET A 61 12.95 4.63 9.71
C MET A 61 14.18 3.74 9.84
N GLU A 62 14.08 2.60 10.55
CA GLU A 62 15.18 1.62 10.64
C GLU A 62 15.61 1.13 9.26
N VAL A 63 14.69 0.95 8.31
CA VAL A 63 15.02 0.54 6.92
C VAL A 63 15.91 1.56 6.23
N LEU A 64 15.60 2.85 6.37
CA LEU A 64 16.42 3.93 5.80
C LEU A 64 17.77 4.05 6.50
N GLU A 65 17.74 4.13 7.82
CA GLU A 65 18.91 4.43 8.66
C GLU A 65 19.96 3.33 8.67
N GLU A 66 19.53 2.09 8.46
CA GLU A 66 20.45 0.96 8.31
C GLU A 66 20.77 0.67 6.82
N GLY A 67 19.74 0.68 5.97
CA GLY A 67 19.86 0.23 4.59
C GLY A 67 20.63 1.18 3.68
N VAL A 68 20.37 2.49 3.78
CA VAL A 68 21.04 3.46 2.90
C VAL A 68 22.54 3.58 3.19
N PRO A 69 22.99 3.75 4.45
CA PRO A 69 24.42 3.74 4.77
C PRO A 69 25.11 2.42 4.38
N TYR A 70 24.45 1.28 4.62
CA TYR A 70 24.97 -0.03 4.19
C TYR A 70 25.25 -0.09 2.70
N LEU A 71 24.31 0.37 1.86
CA LEU A 71 24.46 0.36 0.40
C LEU A 71 25.64 1.24 -0.07
N ILE A 72 25.84 2.38 0.57
CA ILE A 72 26.94 3.29 0.26
C ILE A 72 28.27 2.64 0.63
N GLU A 73 28.37 2.09 1.84
CA GLU A 73 29.59 1.48 2.35
C GLU A 73 29.96 0.22 1.54
N SER A 74 29.01 -0.70 1.34
CA SER A 74 29.26 -1.98 0.67
C SER A 74 29.60 -1.84 -0.80
N SER A 75 28.99 -0.88 -1.51
CA SER A 75 29.22 -0.65 -2.93
C SER A 75 30.46 0.21 -3.19
N GLY A 76 30.88 1.04 -2.23
CA GLY A 76 31.93 2.05 -2.39
C GLY A 76 31.58 3.18 -3.38
N VAL A 77 30.28 3.34 -3.70
CA VAL A 77 29.79 4.42 -4.57
C VAL A 77 29.96 5.77 -3.88
N ASN A 78 30.44 6.78 -4.61
CA ASN A 78 30.50 8.13 -4.07
C ASN A 78 29.06 8.67 -3.89
N PRO A 79 28.68 9.15 -2.69
CA PRO A 79 27.35 9.73 -2.42
C PRO A 79 26.96 10.85 -3.40
N GLU A 80 27.91 11.60 -3.94
CA GLU A 80 27.67 12.64 -4.95
C GLU A 80 27.19 12.08 -6.30
N GLU A 81 27.37 10.79 -6.55
CA GLU A 81 26.88 10.12 -7.75
C GLU A 81 25.45 9.54 -7.57
N ILE A 82 24.88 9.59 -6.36
CA ILE A 82 23.52 9.16 -6.06
C ILE A 82 22.55 10.32 -6.31
N VAL A 83 21.93 10.31 -7.48
CA VAL A 83 21.13 11.43 -7.99
C VAL A 83 19.71 11.49 -7.46
N GLY A 84 19.20 10.39 -6.88
CA GLY A 84 17.84 10.37 -6.35
C GLY A 84 17.53 9.14 -5.48
N ILE A 85 16.49 9.31 -4.68
CA ILE A 85 15.85 8.26 -3.88
C ILE A 85 14.37 8.22 -4.21
N GLY A 86 13.86 7.02 -4.48
CA GLY A 86 12.45 6.73 -4.73
C GLY A 86 11.88 5.80 -3.66
N ILE A 87 10.64 6.03 -3.29
CA ILE A 87 9.93 5.30 -2.23
C ILE A 87 8.71 4.62 -2.82
N ASP A 88 8.57 3.32 -2.61
CA ASP A 88 7.27 2.68 -2.74
C ASP A 88 6.82 2.08 -1.39
N PHE A 89 5.51 1.94 -1.25
CA PHE A 89 4.90 1.55 0.01
C PHE A 89 3.60 0.78 -0.22
N THR A 90 3.25 -0.12 0.71
CA THR A 90 1.92 -0.72 0.74
C THR A 90 0.83 0.34 0.81
N SER A 91 -0.19 0.23 -0.03
CA SER A 91 -1.28 1.20 -0.12
C SER A 91 -2.12 1.26 1.15
N SER A 92 -2.76 2.40 1.41
CA SER A 92 -3.65 2.58 2.58
C SER A 92 -3.02 2.19 3.91
N THR A 93 -1.72 2.37 4.03
CA THR A 93 -1.00 2.24 5.29
C THR A 93 -1.00 3.61 5.96
N VAL A 94 -2.04 3.84 6.79
CA VAL A 94 -2.39 5.17 7.29
C VAL A 94 -1.69 5.45 8.61
N MET A 95 -1.02 6.60 8.66
CA MET A 95 -0.26 7.09 9.82
C MET A 95 -0.89 8.37 10.37
N PHE A 96 -0.87 8.48 11.70
CA PHE A 96 -1.27 9.65 12.48
C PHE A 96 -0.04 10.20 13.17
N THR A 97 0.26 11.50 12.97
CA THR A 97 1.45 12.14 13.53
C THR A 97 1.12 13.48 14.17
N ASP A 98 1.99 13.93 15.05
CA ASP A 98 1.98 15.30 15.56
C ASP A 98 2.53 16.32 14.53
N GLU A 99 2.71 17.56 14.95
CA GLU A 99 3.23 18.65 14.11
C GLU A 99 4.72 18.48 13.72
N HIS A 100 5.46 17.62 14.44
CA HIS A 100 6.86 17.29 14.17
C HIS A 100 7.02 16.01 13.35
N LEU A 101 5.93 15.49 12.79
CA LEU A 101 5.87 14.21 12.10
C LEU A 101 6.27 13.02 13.00
N GLU A 102 6.05 13.13 14.32
CA GLU A 102 6.26 12.04 15.25
C GLU A 102 4.98 11.19 15.30
N PRO A 103 5.07 9.87 15.10
CA PRO A 103 3.91 8.98 15.20
C PRO A 103 3.25 9.06 16.57
N ILE A 104 1.92 9.16 16.62
CA ILE A 104 1.19 9.36 17.89
C ILE A 104 1.45 8.23 18.90
N HIS A 105 1.70 7.00 18.46
CA HIS A 105 2.02 5.90 19.37
C HIS A 105 3.33 6.09 20.15
N ASN A 106 4.22 7.03 19.75
CA ASN A 106 5.44 7.38 20.46
C ASN A 106 5.20 8.42 21.57
N LEU A 107 4.04 9.10 21.57
CA LEU A 107 3.73 10.10 22.57
C LEU A 107 3.37 9.44 23.91
N PRO A 108 3.76 10.05 25.05
CA PRO A 108 3.46 9.50 26.37
C PRO A 108 1.96 9.24 26.58
N GLY A 109 1.62 8.01 26.95
CA GLY A 109 0.23 7.60 27.21
C GLY A 109 -0.50 6.98 26.01
N PHE A 110 0.12 6.96 24.83
CA PHE A 110 -0.46 6.38 23.62
C PHE A 110 0.15 5.02 23.23
N GLU A 111 1.16 4.55 23.95
CA GLU A 111 1.90 3.31 23.65
C GLU A 111 1.02 2.05 23.67
N ASN A 112 -0.10 2.11 24.40
CA ASN A 112 -1.06 1.00 24.52
C ASN A 112 -2.38 1.27 23.79
N ASN A 113 -2.50 2.41 23.09
CA ASN A 113 -3.70 2.70 22.30
C ASN A 113 -3.54 2.17 20.88
N PRO A 114 -4.30 1.13 20.45
CA PRO A 114 -4.15 0.54 19.13
C PRO A 114 -4.52 1.51 17.99
N HIS A 115 -5.32 2.53 18.25
CA HIS A 115 -5.69 3.53 17.25
C HIS A 115 -4.59 4.57 16.99
N ALA A 116 -3.59 4.65 17.88
CA ALA A 116 -2.41 5.50 17.70
C ALA A 116 -1.36 4.90 16.76
N TYR A 117 -1.43 3.58 16.51
CA TYR A 117 -0.52 2.87 15.62
C TYR A 117 -0.89 3.00 14.15
N VAL A 118 0.08 2.74 13.29
CA VAL A 118 -0.13 2.74 11.84
C VAL A 118 -1.14 1.67 11.47
N LYS A 119 -2.18 2.03 10.73
CA LYS A 119 -3.21 1.10 10.24
C LYS A 119 -2.79 0.55 8.89
N LEU A 120 -2.36 -0.71 8.88
CA LEU A 120 -1.89 -1.40 7.66
C LEU A 120 -3.00 -1.54 6.61
N TRP A 121 -2.64 -1.75 5.35
CA TRP A 121 -3.60 -1.93 4.24
C TRP A 121 -4.69 -2.98 4.53
N LYS A 122 -4.36 -4.08 5.18
CA LYS A 122 -5.29 -5.16 5.58
C LYS A 122 -5.97 -4.95 6.95
N HIS A 123 -5.96 -3.71 7.47
CA HIS A 123 -6.74 -3.37 8.67
C HIS A 123 -8.21 -3.19 8.30
N HIS A 124 -9.07 -4.01 8.89
CA HIS A 124 -10.52 -4.04 8.62
C HIS A 124 -11.37 -3.53 9.78
N GLY A 125 -10.75 -2.88 10.77
CA GLY A 125 -11.45 -2.32 11.95
C GLY A 125 -12.48 -1.24 11.62
N ALA A 126 -12.34 -0.63 10.42
CA ALA A 126 -13.18 0.46 9.93
C ALA A 126 -14.39 -0.01 9.07
N GLN A 127 -14.87 -1.26 9.21
CA GLN A 127 -15.93 -1.78 8.35
C GLN A 127 -17.25 -1.02 8.51
N ALA A 128 -17.63 -0.68 9.74
CA ALA A 128 -18.87 0.07 10.00
C ALA A 128 -18.83 1.46 9.35
N GLU A 129 -17.68 2.11 9.39
CA GLU A 129 -17.42 3.42 8.80
C GLU A 129 -17.42 3.35 7.26
N ALA A 130 -16.87 2.28 6.69
CA ALA A 130 -16.93 2.04 5.24
C ALA A 130 -18.38 1.82 4.77
N ASP A 131 -19.17 1.04 5.50
CA ASP A 131 -20.58 0.80 5.21
C ASP A 131 -21.40 2.11 5.29
N GLN A 132 -21.14 2.95 6.31
CA GLN A 132 -21.78 4.26 6.46
C GLN A 132 -21.45 5.18 5.28
N LEU A 133 -20.17 5.30 4.91
CA LEU A 133 -19.72 6.12 3.79
C LEU A 133 -20.32 5.64 2.46
N PHE A 134 -20.33 4.32 2.25
CA PHE A 134 -20.92 3.70 1.06
C PHE A 134 -22.41 3.97 0.95
N GLN A 135 -23.17 3.74 2.04
CA GLN A 135 -24.62 3.98 2.04
C GLN A 135 -24.94 5.46 1.80
N THR A 136 -24.21 6.38 2.46
CA THR A 136 -24.38 7.82 2.24
C THR A 136 -24.11 8.21 0.79
N ALA A 137 -23.08 7.62 0.18
CA ALA A 137 -22.75 7.87 -1.22
C ALA A 137 -23.82 7.35 -2.18
N LEU A 138 -24.42 6.19 -1.92
CA LEU A 138 -25.55 5.64 -2.68
C LEU A 138 -26.77 6.53 -2.59
N ASP A 139 -27.19 6.91 -1.38
CA ASP A 139 -28.39 7.72 -1.13
C ASP A 139 -28.28 9.09 -1.82
N ASN A 140 -27.07 9.63 -1.90
CA ASN A 140 -26.78 10.89 -2.56
C ASN A 140 -26.43 10.76 -4.06
N LYS A 141 -26.43 9.55 -4.62
CA LYS A 141 -26.08 9.27 -6.02
C LYS A 141 -24.70 9.85 -6.39
N SER A 142 -23.73 9.68 -5.49
CA SER A 142 -22.41 10.25 -5.67
C SER A 142 -21.71 9.64 -6.88
N ARG A 143 -21.40 10.47 -7.86
CA ARG A 143 -20.84 10.06 -9.17
C ARG A 143 -19.46 9.39 -9.06
N TRP A 144 -18.69 9.78 -8.05
CA TRP A 144 -17.36 9.24 -7.85
C TRP A 144 -17.35 7.75 -7.48
N LEU A 145 -18.45 7.19 -6.91
CA LEU A 145 -18.55 5.75 -6.66
C LEU A 145 -18.22 4.92 -7.92
N GLY A 146 -18.56 5.41 -9.11
CA GLY A 146 -18.27 4.73 -10.36
C GLY A 146 -16.78 4.61 -10.66
N TYR A 147 -15.95 5.53 -10.15
CA TYR A 147 -14.50 5.50 -10.31
C TYR A 147 -13.81 4.60 -9.29
N TYR A 148 -14.53 4.21 -8.23
CA TYR A 148 -14.12 3.27 -7.19
C TYR A 148 -14.92 1.96 -7.24
N GLY A 149 -15.35 1.55 -8.41
CA GLY A 149 -16.01 0.27 -8.63
C GLY A 149 -17.39 0.12 -8.02
N PHE A 150 -18.05 1.23 -7.69
CA PHE A 150 -19.33 1.30 -6.99
C PHE A 150 -19.31 0.70 -5.59
N ASN A 151 -18.18 0.84 -4.90
CA ASN A 151 -18.03 0.31 -3.55
C ASN A 151 -17.09 1.17 -2.69
N VAL A 152 -17.03 0.88 -1.37
CA VAL A 152 -16.11 1.48 -0.42
C VAL A 152 -15.50 0.37 0.44
N SER A 153 -14.19 0.35 0.57
CA SER A 153 -13.48 -0.65 1.37
C SER A 153 -13.09 -0.09 2.73
N SER A 154 -13.22 -0.91 3.77
CA SER A 154 -12.66 -0.64 5.11
C SER A 154 -11.13 -0.52 5.12
N GLU A 155 -10.47 -0.97 4.07
CA GLU A 155 -9.02 -0.83 3.90
C GLU A 155 -8.60 0.61 3.59
N TRP A 156 -9.49 1.49 3.11
CA TRP A 156 -9.14 2.81 2.61
C TRP A 156 -8.99 3.87 3.71
N MET A 157 -8.32 4.97 3.39
CA MET A 157 -7.94 6.00 4.36
C MET A 157 -9.14 6.65 5.04
N ILE A 158 -10.15 7.09 4.29
CA ILE A 158 -11.28 7.83 4.87
C ILE A 158 -12.06 7.00 5.90
N PRO A 159 -12.44 5.72 5.66
CA PRO A 159 -13.01 4.88 6.71
C PRO A 159 -12.11 4.71 7.94
N LYS A 160 -10.79 4.60 7.77
CA LYS A 160 -9.84 4.50 8.89
C LYS A 160 -9.75 5.78 9.70
N ILE A 161 -9.87 6.95 9.05
CA ILE A 161 -9.98 8.25 9.75
C ILE A 161 -11.26 8.28 10.58
N MET A 162 -12.41 7.92 9.98
CA MET A 162 -13.69 7.86 10.68
C MET A 162 -13.64 6.89 11.87
N GLU A 163 -12.96 5.76 11.73
CA GLU A 163 -12.76 4.82 12.84
C GLU A 163 -12.05 5.49 14.02
N VAL A 164 -11.00 6.27 13.78
CA VAL A 164 -10.29 6.99 14.84
C VAL A 164 -11.16 8.11 15.42
N MET A 165 -11.88 8.87 14.59
CA MET A 165 -12.84 9.88 15.05
C MET A 165 -13.87 9.28 16.03
N ASN A 166 -14.40 8.10 15.71
CA ASN A 166 -15.47 7.46 16.48
C ASN A 166 -14.98 6.73 17.74
N LYS A 167 -13.80 6.11 17.69
CA LYS A 167 -13.33 5.15 18.69
C LYS A 167 -12.18 5.64 19.55
N ALA A 168 -11.46 6.67 19.10
CA ALA A 168 -10.28 7.21 19.77
C ALA A 168 -10.10 8.71 19.49
N PRO A 169 -11.08 9.57 19.87
CA PRO A 169 -11.00 11.00 19.63
C PRO A 169 -9.76 11.63 20.28
N GLU A 170 -9.27 11.08 21.39
CA GLU A 170 -8.05 11.52 22.05
C GLU A 170 -6.78 11.35 21.18
N VAL A 171 -6.77 10.34 20.28
CA VAL A 171 -5.70 10.19 19.28
C VAL A 171 -5.80 11.30 18.24
N LEU A 172 -7.01 11.58 17.76
CA LEU A 172 -7.25 12.63 16.78
C LEU A 172 -6.91 14.03 17.31
N GLU A 173 -7.15 14.28 18.60
CA GLU A 173 -6.80 15.54 19.26
C GLU A 173 -5.28 15.82 19.27
N GLN A 174 -4.46 14.79 19.41
CA GLN A 174 -3.00 14.89 19.35
C GLN A 174 -2.46 14.88 17.92
N THR A 175 -3.28 14.51 16.95
CA THR A 175 -2.87 14.39 15.55
C THR A 175 -2.87 15.74 14.85
N ALA A 176 -1.74 16.13 14.31
CA ALA A 176 -1.62 17.28 13.40
C ALA A 176 -1.73 16.84 11.93
N ASN A 177 -1.18 15.68 11.58
CA ASN A 177 -1.20 15.20 10.19
C ASN A 177 -1.67 13.73 10.11
N ILE A 178 -2.49 13.46 9.11
CA ILE A 178 -2.91 12.11 8.71
C ILE A 178 -2.46 11.90 7.26
N MET A 179 -1.73 10.82 7.00
CA MET A 179 -1.17 10.57 5.67
C MET A 179 -0.90 9.10 5.42
N GLU A 180 -0.63 8.75 4.18
CA GLU A 180 -0.02 7.46 3.83
C GLU A 180 1.38 7.39 4.45
N ALA A 181 1.79 6.22 4.92
CA ALA A 181 3.13 6.03 5.49
C ALA A 181 4.24 6.32 4.47
N GLY A 182 3.96 6.11 3.18
CA GLY A 182 4.88 6.51 2.10
C GLY A 182 5.08 8.01 2.00
N ASP A 183 4.01 8.82 2.15
CA ASP A 183 4.13 10.28 2.24
C ASP A 183 4.93 10.70 3.48
N TRP A 184 4.70 10.01 4.61
CA TRP A 184 5.44 10.29 5.84
C TRP A 184 6.95 10.11 5.66
N ILE A 185 7.39 9.02 5.01
CA ILE A 185 8.81 8.80 4.70
C ILE A 185 9.35 9.92 3.81
N VAL A 186 8.63 10.30 2.76
CA VAL A 186 9.02 11.39 1.86
C VAL A 186 9.12 12.72 2.62
N ASN A 187 8.16 12.99 3.51
CA ASN A 187 8.15 14.20 4.34
C ASN A 187 9.32 14.22 5.33
N LYS A 188 9.66 13.07 5.95
CA LYS A 188 10.86 12.94 6.80
C LYS A 188 12.15 13.18 6.00
N LEU A 189 12.24 12.65 4.78
CA LEU A 189 13.42 12.84 3.93
C LEU A 189 13.63 14.28 3.49
N THR A 190 12.56 15.03 3.23
CA THR A 190 12.63 16.36 2.60
C THR A 190 12.38 17.51 3.56
N GLY A 191 11.78 17.25 4.72
CA GLY A 191 11.26 18.28 5.62
C GLY A 191 10.03 19.03 5.07
N GLN A 192 9.42 18.55 3.99
CA GLN A 192 8.22 19.13 3.38
C GLN A 192 6.98 18.35 3.80
N ASN A 193 5.84 19.01 3.92
CA ASN A 193 4.56 18.35 4.19
C ASN A 193 3.75 18.28 2.88
N VAL A 194 3.90 17.17 2.15
CA VAL A 194 3.27 16.95 0.84
C VAL A 194 2.53 15.61 0.79
N ARG A 195 1.72 15.42 -0.25
CA ARG A 195 1.02 14.15 -0.54
C ARG A 195 1.26 13.72 -1.97
N SER A 196 1.31 12.40 -2.18
CA SER A 196 1.35 11.81 -3.51
C SER A 196 -0.05 11.69 -4.11
N ASN A 197 -0.21 12.08 -5.38
CA ASN A 197 -1.44 11.86 -6.12
C ASN A 197 -1.78 10.37 -6.28
N CYS A 198 -0.80 9.48 -6.23
CA CYS A 198 -1.00 8.04 -6.28
C CYS A 198 -1.77 7.53 -5.05
N GLY A 199 -1.27 7.80 -3.84
CA GLY A 199 -1.90 7.37 -2.59
C GLY A 199 -3.28 7.99 -2.39
N LEU A 200 -3.39 9.31 -2.51
CA LEU A 200 -4.66 10.00 -2.31
C LEU A 200 -5.71 9.62 -3.35
N GLY A 201 -5.32 9.53 -4.63
CA GLY A 201 -6.27 9.24 -5.71
C GLY A 201 -6.90 7.85 -5.57
N PHE A 202 -6.10 6.83 -5.21
CA PHE A 202 -6.63 5.46 -5.09
C PHE A 202 -7.36 5.17 -3.77
N LYS A 203 -6.96 5.82 -2.67
CA LYS A 203 -7.38 5.34 -1.34
C LYS A 203 -8.05 6.40 -0.46
N SER A 204 -8.18 7.66 -0.95
CA SER A 204 -8.67 8.76 -0.11
C SER A 204 -9.77 9.61 -0.77
N PHE A 205 -10.33 9.17 -1.89
CA PHE A 205 -11.38 9.89 -2.64
C PHE A 205 -10.95 11.31 -3.02
N TRP A 206 -9.75 11.41 -3.56
CA TRP A 206 -9.20 12.63 -4.13
C TRP A 206 -9.11 12.53 -5.65
N GLU A 207 -9.53 13.58 -6.35
CA GLU A 207 -9.42 13.69 -7.80
C GLU A 207 -8.65 14.95 -8.21
N GLU A 208 -7.80 14.85 -9.23
CA GLU A 208 -6.88 15.92 -9.66
C GLU A 208 -7.56 17.26 -9.89
N ASN A 209 -8.76 17.30 -10.48
CA ASN A 209 -9.44 18.53 -10.84
C ASN A 209 -10.50 19.00 -9.84
N GLU A 210 -10.84 18.18 -8.85
CA GLU A 210 -11.94 18.42 -7.91
C GLU A 210 -11.48 18.41 -6.46
N GLY A 211 -10.31 17.85 -6.17
CA GLY A 211 -9.84 17.67 -4.80
C GLY A 211 -10.62 16.57 -4.07
N PHE A 212 -10.76 16.70 -2.78
CA PHE A 212 -11.56 15.80 -1.94
C PHE A 212 -13.06 16.07 -2.10
N HIS A 213 -13.87 15.03 -1.97
CA HIS A 213 -15.34 15.11 -2.09
C HIS A 213 -16.00 15.60 -0.79
N TYR A 214 -15.70 16.83 -0.38
CA TYR A 214 -16.18 17.44 0.86
C TYR A 214 -17.70 17.46 0.96
N ASP A 215 -18.41 17.65 -0.14
CA ASP A 215 -19.89 17.65 -0.19
C ASP A 215 -20.51 16.31 0.24
N LEU A 216 -19.77 15.20 0.09
CA LEU A 216 -20.16 13.93 0.64
C LEU A 216 -19.74 13.79 2.10
N PHE A 217 -18.50 14.18 2.43
CA PHE A 217 -17.98 14.05 3.79
C PHE A 217 -18.86 14.78 4.79
N ASP A 218 -19.35 15.98 4.45
CA ASP A 218 -20.31 16.77 5.25
C ASP A 218 -21.65 16.05 5.48
N LYS A 219 -22.04 15.11 4.61
CA LYS A 219 -23.26 14.32 4.75
C LYS A 219 -23.04 13.04 5.56
N VAL A 220 -21.80 12.57 5.64
CA VAL A 220 -21.42 11.38 6.41
C VAL A 220 -21.28 11.74 7.88
N ASP A 221 -20.54 12.81 8.16
CA ASP A 221 -20.26 13.30 9.50
C ASP A 221 -19.88 14.80 9.43
N ASP A 222 -20.48 15.62 10.29
CA ASP A 222 -20.29 17.08 10.32
C ASP A 222 -18.83 17.51 10.55
N GLN A 223 -17.99 16.65 11.12
CA GLN A 223 -16.59 16.94 11.42
C GLN A 223 -15.63 16.37 10.37
N LEU A 224 -16.04 15.40 9.57
CA LEU A 224 -15.15 14.67 8.65
C LEU A 224 -14.46 15.62 7.65
N SER A 225 -15.21 16.53 7.03
CA SER A 225 -14.63 17.51 6.11
C SER A 225 -13.57 18.39 6.77
N ASN A 226 -13.80 18.79 8.01
CA ASN A 226 -12.83 19.61 8.75
C ASN A 226 -11.56 18.80 9.05
N VAL A 227 -11.70 17.55 9.52
CA VAL A 227 -10.56 16.67 9.77
C VAL A 227 -9.75 16.45 8.49
N VAL A 228 -10.40 16.23 7.36
CA VAL A 228 -9.70 16.07 6.08
C VAL A 228 -9.00 17.35 5.67
N ARG A 229 -9.67 18.52 5.74
CA ARG A 229 -9.06 19.83 5.39
C ARG A 229 -7.85 20.19 6.25
N GLU A 230 -7.95 19.93 7.56
CA GLU A 230 -6.94 20.39 8.51
C GLU A 230 -5.77 19.42 8.65
N LYS A 231 -6.02 18.10 8.46
CA LYS A 231 -5.04 17.07 8.83
C LYS A 231 -4.59 16.19 7.65
N VAL A 232 -5.36 16.10 6.57
CA VAL A 232 -5.01 15.27 5.40
C VAL A 232 -4.57 16.13 4.22
N ASP A 233 -5.33 17.19 3.92
CA ASP A 233 -5.09 18.04 2.76
C ASP A 233 -3.76 18.80 2.88
N ALA A 234 -2.95 18.70 1.83
CA ALA A 234 -1.63 19.32 1.75
C ALA A 234 -1.25 19.45 0.26
N PRO A 235 -0.19 20.20 -0.08
CA PRO A 235 0.28 20.29 -1.45
C PRO A 235 0.51 18.92 -2.08
N ILE A 236 -0.01 18.71 -3.28
CA ILE A 236 0.08 17.45 -4.01
C ILE A 236 1.29 17.49 -4.95
N VAL A 237 2.11 16.42 -4.88
CA VAL A 237 3.19 16.17 -5.84
C VAL A 237 2.81 14.96 -6.69
N LYS A 238 2.87 15.13 -8.02
CA LYS A 238 2.45 14.10 -8.97
C LYS A 238 3.57 13.11 -9.25
N ILE A 239 3.18 11.87 -9.55
CA ILE A 239 4.14 10.88 -10.05
C ILE A 239 4.82 11.41 -11.32
N GLY A 240 6.16 11.31 -11.36
CA GLY A 240 7.00 11.88 -12.40
C GLY A 240 7.60 13.25 -12.06
N GLU A 241 7.12 13.89 -11.00
CA GLU A 241 7.70 15.13 -10.46
C GLU A 241 8.73 14.82 -9.35
N THR A 242 9.39 15.85 -8.88
CA THR A 242 10.32 15.79 -7.74
C THR A 242 9.73 16.59 -6.59
N VAL A 243 9.67 15.99 -5.38
CA VAL A 243 9.28 16.71 -4.17
C VAL A 243 10.30 17.79 -3.83
N GLY A 244 11.58 17.44 -3.92
CA GLY A 244 12.68 18.34 -3.65
C GLY A 244 13.99 17.59 -3.48
N GLN A 245 14.94 18.24 -2.85
CA GLN A 245 16.19 17.61 -2.40
C GLN A 245 15.98 17.04 -0.99
N ILE A 246 16.79 16.08 -0.63
CA ILE A 246 16.86 15.57 0.74
C ILE A 246 17.28 16.71 1.70
N SER A 247 16.72 16.74 2.90
CA SER A 247 17.11 17.74 3.91
C SER A 247 18.55 17.55 4.38
N GLU A 248 19.19 18.60 4.87
CA GLU A 248 20.57 18.52 5.39
C GLU A 248 20.67 17.49 6.52
N GLU A 249 19.70 17.45 7.43
CA GLU A 249 19.63 16.50 8.53
C GLU A 249 19.63 15.07 8.05
N MET A 250 18.73 14.75 7.09
CA MET A 250 18.62 13.39 6.57
C MET A 250 19.78 13.01 5.65
N ALA A 251 20.33 13.96 4.93
CA ALA A 251 21.54 13.73 4.12
C ALA A 251 22.72 13.33 5.01
N GLU A 252 22.95 14.06 6.10
CA GLU A 252 23.98 13.72 7.10
C GLU A 252 23.72 12.36 7.73
N LYS A 253 22.49 12.09 8.17
CA LYS A 253 22.11 10.86 8.85
C LYS A 253 22.26 9.62 7.96
N LEU A 254 21.96 9.74 6.68
CA LEU A 254 22.01 8.63 5.72
C LEU A 254 23.32 8.54 4.93
N GLY A 255 24.22 9.51 5.09
CA GLY A 255 25.47 9.58 4.32
C GLY A 255 25.27 9.91 2.84
N LEU A 256 24.19 10.63 2.50
CA LEU A 256 23.87 11.06 1.14
C LEU A 256 24.33 12.51 0.89
N SER A 257 24.44 12.88 -0.40
CA SER A 257 24.61 14.27 -0.79
C SER A 257 23.29 15.04 -0.66
N THR A 258 23.35 16.31 -0.22
CA THR A 258 22.19 17.20 -0.20
C THR A 258 21.61 17.49 -1.58
N HIS A 259 22.30 17.10 -2.66
CA HIS A 259 21.80 17.19 -4.04
C HIS A 259 20.92 16.01 -4.44
N THR A 260 20.84 14.96 -3.63
CA THR A 260 19.99 13.80 -3.88
C THR A 260 18.52 14.23 -3.91
N LYS A 261 17.84 13.97 -5.03
CA LYS A 261 16.42 14.30 -5.22
C LYS A 261 15.53 13.22 -4.63
N VAL A 262 14.36 13.61 -4.11
CA VAL A 262 13.37 12.71 -3.55
C VAL A 262 12.12 12.75 -4.43
N SER A 263 11.65 11.57 -4.88
CA SER A 263 10.38 11.46 -5.60
C SER A 263 9.18 11.43 -4.64
N PRO A 264 7.95 11.74 -5.07
CA PRO A 264 6.76 11.37 -4.32
C PRO A 264 6.70 9.84 -4.18
N PHE A 265 6.04 9.34 -3.13
CA PHE A 265 5.88 7.90 -3.00
C PHE A 265 4.88 7.36 -4.03
N ILE A 266 5.05 6.10 -4.40
CA ILE A 266 4.13 5.34 -5.24
C ILE A 266 3.70 4.07 -4.49
N ILE A 267 2.49 3.58 -4.74
CA ILE A 267 2.04 2.30 -4.20
C ILE A 267 2.92 1.16 -4.75
N ASP A 268 3.34 0.22 -3.90
CA ASP A 268 4.27 -0.89 -4.21
C ASP A 268 3.87 -1.70 -5.45
N ALA A 269 2.61 -2.14 -5.52
CA ALA A 269 2.09 -2.82 -6.70
C ALA A 269 2.14 -1.94 -7.96
N HIS A 270 1.95 -0.63 -7.83
CA HIS A 270 1.98 0.31 -8.95
C HIS A 270 3.41 0.56 -9.45
N SER A 271 4.40 0.58 -8.56
CA SER A 271 5.82 0.68 -8.93
C SER A 271 6.27 -0.48 -9.81
N SER A 272 5.70 -1.67 -9.58
CA SER A 272 5.96 -2.88 -10.38
C SER A 272 5.65 -2.70 -11.86
N LEU A 273 4.59 -1.94 -12.20
CA LEU A 273 4.23 -1.63 -13.60
C LEU A 273 5.34 -0.84 -14.29
N LEU A 274 5.94 0.12 -13.58
CA LEU A 274 7.10 0.88 -14.08
C LEU A 274 8.31 -0.02 -14.26
N GLY A 275 8.60 -0.87 -13.27
CA GLY A 275 9.75 -1.77 -13.26
C GLY A 275 9.78 -2.76 -14.42
N ILE A 276 8.61 -3.26 -14.85
CA ILE A 276 8.50 -4.18 -16.00
C ILE A 276 8.34 -3.47 -17.34
N GLY A 277 8.26 -2.13 -17.37
CA GLY A 277 8.10 -1.35 -18.59
C GLY A 277 6.72 -1.44 -19.25
N SER A 278 5.68 -1.85 -18.52
CA SER A 278 4.29 -1.92 -19.03
C SER A 278 3.64 -0.54 -18.97
N GLN A 279 3.99 0.33 -19.91
CA GLN A 279 3.59 1.74 -19.91
C GLN A 279 2.59 2.10 -21.01
N GLN A 280 2.01 1.10 -21.67
CA GLN A 280 1.12 1.32 -22.81
C GLN A 280 -0.34 1.12 -22.43
N ASP A 281 -1.22 1.82 -23.11
CA ASP A 281 -2.67 1.61 -23.08
C ASP A 281 -3.03 0.15 -23.39
N LYS A 282 -4.03 -0.38 -22.69
CA LYS A 282 -4.58 -1.74 -22.86
C LYS A 282 -3.63 -2.90 -22.50
N GLN A 283 -2.51 -2.64 -21.87
CA GLN A 283 -1.70 -3.68 -21.26
C GLN A 283 -2.18 -3.93 -19.83
N MET A 284 -2.33 -5.21 -19.47
CA MET A 284 -2.62 -5.62 -18.10
C MET A 284 -1.34 -6.12 -17.44
N THR A 285 -1.03 -5.55 -16.29
CA THR A 285 0.02 -6.02 -15.40
C THR A 285 -0.62 -6.77 -14.24
N MET A 286 -0.15 -7.96 -13.97
CA MET A 286 -0.56 -8.75 -12.81
C MET A 286 0.62 -8.90 -11.86
N VAL A 287 0.50 -8.30 -10.68
CA VAL A 287 1.48 -8.46 -9.60
C VAL A 287 0.99 -9.59 -8.70
N ILE A 288 1.61 -10.76 -8.85
CA ILE A 288 1.16 -12.00 -8.20
C ILE A 288 2.07 -12.30 -7.01
N GLY A 289 1.49 -12.36 -5.82
CA GLY A 289 2.11 -12.76 -4.57
C GLY A 289 1.14 -13.57 -3.74
N THR A 290 1.08 -13.34 -2.45
CA THR A 290 0.04 -13.86 -1.53
C THR A 290 -1.36 -13.52 -2.05
N SER A 291 -1.55 -12.27 -2.44
CA SER A 291 -2.69 -11.76 -3.22
C SER A 291 -2.24 -11.39 -4.63
N THR A 292 -3.17 -10.95 -5.46
CA THR A 292 -2.84 -10.43 -6.80
C THR A 292 -3.43 -9.03 -6.97
N CYS A 293 -2.61 -8.11 -7.49
CA CYS A 293 -3.04 -6.81 -7.96
C CYS A 293 -3.05 -6.81 -9.49
N HIS A 294 -4.16 -6.38 -10.09
CA HIS A 294 -4.33 -6.23 -11.53
C HIS A 294 -4.32 -4.75 -11.86
N LEU A 295 -3.40 -4.34 -12.70
CA LEU A 295 -3.20 -2.94 -13.09
C LEU A 295 -3.38 -2.80 -14.60
N MET A 296 -4.07 -1.75 -15.00
CA MET A 296 -4.28 -1.41 -16.41
C MET A 296 -4.20 0.10 -16.59
N LEU A 297 -3.63 0.53 -17.71
CA LEU A 297 -3.62 1.95 -18.10
C LEU A 297 -4.62 2.20 -19.22
N ASN A 298 -5.20 3.39 -19.25
CA ASN A 298 -6.08 3.84 -20.33
C ASN A 298 -6.00 5.37 -20.50
N GLU A 299 -6.16 5.85 -21.71
CA GLU A 299 -6.23 7.29 -22.03
C GLU A 299 -7.54 7.93 -21.54
N GLN A 300 -8.59 7.15 -21.33
CA GLN A 300 -9.90 7.61 -20.92
C GLN A 300 -10.30 6.99 -19.58
N GLN A 301 -11.05 7.77 -18.78
CA GLN A 301 -11.63 7.28 -17.56
C GLN A 301 -12.95 6.57 -17.84
N HIS A 302 -13.08 5.35 -17.34
CA HIS A 302 -14.28 4.54 -17.42
C HIS A 302 -14.75 4.15 -16.02
N GLN A 303 -16.06 4.07 -15.85
CA GLN A 303 -16.65 3.50 -14.65
C GLN A 303 -16.77 1.98 -14.83
N VAL A 304 -16.02 1.24 -14.04
CA VAL A 304 -15.96 -0.23 -14.12
C VAL A 304 -16.38 -0.82 -12.77
N PRO A 305 -17.50 -1.58 -12.71
CA PRO A 305 -17.90 -2.23 -11.46
C PRO A 305 -16.84 -3.18 -10.93
N GLY A 306 -16.59 -3.14 -9.62
CA GLY A 306 -15.70 -4.06 -8.93
C GLY A 306 -14.20 -3.73 -8.97
N ILE A 307 -13.79 -2.60 -9.54
CA ILE A 307 -12.39 -2.12 -9.41
C ILE A 307 -12.17 -1.44 -8.07
N SER A 308 -10.91 -1.27 -7.70
CA SER A 308 -10.51 -0.54 -6.48
C SER A 308 -10.22 0.94 -6.71
N GLY A 309 -10.25 1.39 -7.95
CA GLY A 309 -10.06 2.79 -8.33
C GLY A 309 -9.65 2.97 -9.78
N SER A 310 -9.92 4.17 -10.32
CA SER A 310 -9.41 4.65 -11.60
C SER A 310 -8.90 6.09 -11.43
N VAL A 311 -7.59 6.30 -11.50
CA VAL A 311 -6.95 7.56 -11.11
C VAL A 311 -6.05 8.09 -12.20
N LYS A 312 -6.22 9.37 -12.56
CA LYS A 312 -5.38 10.05 -13.56
C LYS A 312 -3.99 10.31 -13.01
N GLY A 313 -2.96 10.00 -13.80
CA GLY A 313 -1.57 10.34 -13.49
C GLY A 313 -0.98 9.63 -12.26
N ALA A 314 -1.67 8.64 -11.69
CA ALA A 314 -1.22 7.97 -10.47
C ALA A 314 -0.03 7.01 -10.66
N ILE A 315 0.22 6.56 -11.88
CA ILE A 315 1.36 5.69 -12.22
C ILE A 315 2.16 6.31 -13.38
N ILE A 316 1.47 6.63 -14.47
CA ILE A 316 2.05 7.30 -15.65
C ILE A 316 1.30 8.62 -15.81
N PRO A 317 2.02 9.75 -15.95
CA PRO A 317 1.40 11.04 -16.24
C PRO A 317 0.43 10.95 -17.43
N GLU A 318 -0.69 11.68 -17.36
CA GLU A 318 -1.76 11.76 -18.39
C GLU A 318 -2.60 10.50 -18.60
N LEU A 319 -2.20 9.30 -18.15
CA LEU A 319 -3.00 8.09 -18.24
C LEU A 319 -3.82 7.85 -16.97
N TYR A 320 -4.99 7.25 -17.15
CA TYR A 320 -5.78 6.73 -16.04
C TYR A 320 -5.27 5.33 -15.68
N ALA A 321 -4.91 5.13 -14.43
CA ALA A 321 -4.54 3.84 -13.89
C ALA A 321 -5.74 3.19 -13.20
N TYR A 322 -6.01 1.93 -13.52
CA TYR A 322 -7.07 1.10 -12.96
C TYR A 322 -6.46 0.04 -12.08
N GLU A 323 -7.06 -0.15 -10.91
CA GLU A 323 -6.65 -1.19 -9.97
C GLU A 323 -7.82 -2.15 -9.71
N ALA A 324 -7.55 -3.44 -9.82
CA ALA A 324 -8.39 -4.52 -9.33
C ALA A 324 -7.53 -5.53 -8.60
N GLY A 325 -8.11 -6.45 -7.86
CA GLY A 325 -7.29 -7.42 -7.14
C GLY A 325 -8.06 -8.63 -6.65
N GLN A 326 -7.31 -9.66 -6.29
CA GLN A 326 -7.79 -10.87 -5.65
C GLN A 326 -7.08 -11.08 -4.32
N SER A 327 -7.84 -11.34 -3.27
CA SER A 327 -7.33 -11.38 -1.90
C SER A 327 -6.47 -12.60 -1.58
N ALA A 328 -6.67 -13.72 -2.26
CA ALA A 328 -5.90 -14.95 -2.09
C ALA A 328 -5.54 -15.54 -3.44
N VAL A 329 -4.26 -15.71 -3.70
CA VAL A 329 -3.72 -16.39 -4.88
C VAL A 329 -2.59 -17.32 -4.46
N GLY A 330 -1.45 -16.79 -4.01
CA GLY A 330 -0.35 -17.59 -3.50
C GLY A 330 -0.74 -18.45 -2.30
N ASP A 331 -1.45 -17.86 -1.34
CA ASP A 331 -1.99 -18.56 -0.17
C ASP A 331 -2.95 -19.69 -0.56
N LEU A 332 -3.77 -19.47 -1.61
CA LEU A 332 -4.70 -20.48 -2.10
C LEU A 332 -3.94 -21.65 -2.74
N PHE A 333 -2.92 -21.37 -3.54
CA PHE A 333 -2.06 -22.42 -4.10
C PHE A 333 -1.35 -23.21 -3.00
N GLU A 334 -0.81 -22.51 -1.99
CA GLU A 334 -0.18 -23.17 -0.85
C GLU A 334 -1.18 -24.04 -0.08
N TYR A 335 -2.39 -23.53 0.16
CA TYR A 335 -3.45 -24.29 0.81
C TYR A 335 -3.78 -25.57 0.03
N ILE A 336 -3.97 -25.49 -1.29
CA ILE A 336 -4.24 -26.66 -2.14
C ILE A 336 -3.07 -27.65 -2.12
N ALA A 337 -1.83 -27.16 -2.22
CA ALA A 337 -0.64 -27.99 -2.15
C ALA A 337 -0.55 -28.76 -0.83
N ASN A 338 -0.86 -28.09 0.29
CA ASN A 338 -0.88 -28.68 1.64
C ASN A 338 -2.01 -29.70 1.84
N GLN A 339 -3.08 -29.66 1.03
CA GLN A 339 -4.16 -30.64 1.02
C GLN A 339 -3.92 -31.80 0.04
N SER A 340 -2.77 -31.83 -0.64
CA SER A 340 -2.46 -32.88 -1.63
C SER A 340 -2.42 -34.26 -0.99
N PRO A 341 -2.89 -35.29 -1.71
CA PRO A 341 -2.79 -36.67 -1.23
C PRO A 341 -1.36 -37.05 -0.87
N LYS A 342 -1.18 -37.81 0.21
CA LYS A 342 0.15 -38.23 0.66
C LYS A 342 0.95 -38.89 -0.46
N ALA A 343 0.32 -39.69 -1.34
CA ALA A 343 0.95 -40.31 -2.47
C ALA A 343 1.60 -39.32 -3.44
N TYR A 344 1.03 -38.11 -3.59
CA TYR A 344 1.61 -37.06 -4.44
C TYR A 344 2.78 -36.37 -3.74
N VAL A 345 2.67 -36.19 -2.44
CA VAL A 345 3.77 -35.65 -1.65
C VAL A 345 4.97 -36.61 -1.67
N ASP A 346 4.72 -37.89 -1.47
CA ASP A 346 5.76 -38.94 -1.51
C ASP A 346 6.40 -39.01 -2.92
N GLU A 347 5.61 -38.98 -3.99
CA GLU A 347 6.09 -38.96 -5.39
C GLU A 347 6.97 -37.73 -5.68
N ALA A 348 6.55 -36.54 -5.20
CA ALA A 348 7.33 -35.33 -5.41
C ALA A 348 8.67 -35.40 -4.67
N ASN A 349 8.68 -35.90 -3.43
CA ASN A 349 9.90 -36.08 -2.64
C ASN A 349 10.85 -37.12 -3.27
N GLU A 350 10.33 -38.27 -3.75
CA GLU A 350 11.14 -39.29 -4.43
C GLU A 350 11.80 -38.77 -5.71
N ARG A 351 11.15 -37.82 -6.39
CA ARG A 351 11.64 -37.22 -7.64
C ARG A 351 12.47 -35.96 -7.41
N ASP A 352 12.61 -35.49 -6.16
CA ASP A 352 13.29 -34.25 -5.80
C ASP A 352 12.74 -33.01 -6.56
N ILE A 353 11.41 -32.95 -6.71
CA ILE A 353 10.67 -31.85 -7.32
C ILE A 353 9.68 -31.24 -6.34
N SER A 354 9.25 -30.01 -6.59
CA SER A 354 8.22 -29.37 -5.77
C SER A 354 6.84 -30.04 -5.99
N ILE A 355 5.99 -30.02 -4.95
CA ILE A 355 4.60 -30.47 -5.09
C ILE A 355 3.84 -29.69 -6.18
N PHE A 356 4.14 -28.40 -6.36
CA PHE A 356 3.55 -27.58 -7.42
C PHE A 356 3.95 -28.06 -8.82
N GLU A 357 5.20 -28.44 -9.00
CA GLU A 357 5.69 -29.00 -10.27
C GLU A 357 4.99 -30.32 -10.60
N LEU A 358 4.87 -31.23 -9.62
CA LEU A 358 4.14 -32.47 -9.79
C LEU A 358 2.66 -32.24 -10.14
N LEU A 359 1.98 -31.33 -9.43
CA LEU A 359 0.58 -31.01 -9.71
C LEU A 359 0.40 -30.43 -11.11
N ASN A 360 1.30 -29.54 -11.53
CA ASN A 360 1.30 -28.99 -12.89
C ASN A 360 1.50 -30.07 -13.95
N GLU A 361 2.40 -31.04 -13.73
CA GLU A 361 2.56 -32.17 -14.62
C GLU A 361 1.29 -33.02 -14.75
N LYS A 362 0.58 -33.21 -13.62
CA LYS A 362 -0.65 -34.02 -13.62
C LYS A 362 -1.84 -33.35 -14.34
N VAL A 363 -1.84 -32.04 -14.45
CA VAL A 363 -2.95 -31.30 -15.10
C VAL A 363 -2.59 -30.69 -16.45
N LYS A 364 -1.34 -30.78 -16.89
CA LYS A 364 -0.83 -30.10 -18.11
C LYS A 364 -1.62 -30.37 -19.39
N ASP A 365 -2.22 -31.55 -19.49
CA ASP A 365 -2.97 -32.00 -20.68
C ASP A 365 -4.49 -31.73 -20.54
N GLN A 366 -4.94 -31.12 -19.40
CA GLN A 366 -6.34 -30.78 -19.19
C GLN A 366 -6.62 -29.33 -19.65
N MET A 367 -7.72 -29.16 -20.34
CA MET A 367 -8.19 -27.84 -20.71
C MET A 367 -8.98 -27.20 -19.55
N PRO A 368 -8.92 -25.87 -19.38
CA PRO A 368 -9.75 -25.18 -18.40
C PRO A 368 -11.23 -25.54 -18.54
N GLY A 369 -11.86 -25.98 -17.43
CA GLY A 369 -13.26 -26.40 -17.39
C GLY A 369 -13.51 -27.85 -17.83
N GLU A 370 -12.53 -28.59 -18.33
CA GLU A 370 -12.68 -29.98 -18.80
C GLU A 370 -13.14 -30.93 -17.68
N SER A 371 -12.70 -30.69 -16.44
CA SER A 371 -13.13 -31.48 -15.29
C SER A 371 -14.61 -31.30 -14.94
N GLY A 372 -15.28 -30.25 -15.44
CA GLY A 372 -16.64 -29.88 -15.06
C GLY A 372 -16.76 -29.30 -13.65
N LEU A 373 -15.65 -29.17 -12.94
CA LEU A 373 -15.62 -28.56 -11.59
C LEU A 373 -15.40 -27.06 -11.69
N ILE A 374 -16.17 -26.31 -10.90
CA ILE A 374 -16.01 -24.87 -10.71
C ILE A 374 -15.69 -24.64 -9.25
N VAL A 375 -14.60 -23.93 -9.00
CA VAL A 375 -14.21 -23.51 -7.63
C VAL A 375 -14.43 -22.01 -7.50
N LEU A 376 -15.17 -21.63 -6.45
CA LEU A 376 -15.27 -20.24 -6.05
C LEU A 376 -14.04 -19.94 -5.18
N ASP A 377 -13.15 -19.11 -5.68
CA ASP A 377 -11.84 -18.82 -5.10
C ASP A 377 -11.84 -17.67 -4.06
N TRP A 378 -13.01 -17.39 -3.46
CA TRP A 378 -13.17 -16.32 -2.47
C TRP A 378 -12.73 -16.73 -1.06
N HIS A 379 -11.67 -17.49 -0.93
CA HIS A 379 -11.21 -18.05 0.35
C HIS A 379 -10.75 -17.00 1.36
N ASN A 380 -10.36 -15.83 0.88
CA ASN A 380 -9.96 -14.69 1.73
C ASN A 380 -10.70 -13.41 1.33
N GLY A 381 -11.99 -13.52 0.98
CA GLY A 381 -12.83 -12.42 0.55
C GLY A 381 -12.88 -12.22 -0.96
N ASN A 382 -13.75 -11.32 -1.38
CA ASN A 382 -13.89 -10.89 -2.77
C ASN A 382 -13.62 -9.39 -2.86
N ARG A 383 -12.39 -9.02 -3.19
CA ARG A 383 -11.95 -7.62 -3.22
C ARG A 383 -12.56 -6.85 -4.38
N SER A 384 -12.56 -7.41 -5.58
CA SER A 384 -12.85 -6.66 -6.79
C SER A 384 -14.31 -6.65 -7.23
N VAL A 385 -15.13 -7.63 -6.86
CA VAL A 385 -16.54 -7.67 -7.29
C VAL A 385 -17.47 -7.18 -6.19
N LEU A 386 -17.24 -7.61 -4.96
CA LEU A 386 -18.11 -7.30 -3.82
C LEU A 386 -17.46 -6.33 -2.83
N SER A 387 -16.17 -6.05 -2.96
CA SER A 387 -15.32 -5.36 -1.97
C SER A 387 -15.51 -5.88 -0.55
N ALA A 388 -15.84 -7.17 -0.44
CA ALA A 388 -16.26 -7.82 0.77
C ALA A 388 -15.16 -8.69 1.33
N VAL A 389 -14.69 -8.36 2.51
CA VAL A 389 -13.75 -9.17 3.30
C VAL A 389 -14.44 -10.13 4.26
N SER A 390 -15.76 -9.98 4.47
CA SER A 390 -16.50 -10.74 5.50
C SER A 390 -17.27 -11.96 5.01
N TYR A 391 -17.34 -12.22 3.70
CA TYR A 391 -18.09 -13.37 3.15
C TYR A 391 -17.30 -14.67 3.06
N THR A 392 -16.17 -14.75 3.73
CA THR A 392 -15.27 -15.91 3.71
C THR A 392 -15.63 -17.00 4.71
N HIS A 393 -16.65 -16.82 5.51
CA HIS A 393 -17.08 -17.87 6.42
C HIS A 393 -18.18 -18.71 5.77
N LEU A 394 -17.77 -19.71 4.99
CA LEU A 394 -18.61 -20.88 4.76
C LEU A 394 -18.85 -21.54 6.12
N ARG A 395 -20.06 -21.36 6.64
CA ARG A 395 -20.54 -22.12 7.79
C ARG A 395 -21.06 -23.47 7.31
#